data_11d35ecb09e074dcb4452879c88e6211
#
_entry.id   11d35ecb09e074dcb4452879c88e6211
#
_cell.length_a   1.000
_cell.length_b   1.000
_cell.length_c   1.000
_cell.angle_alpha   90.00
_cell.angle_beta   90.00
_cell.angle_gamma   90.00
#
_symmetry.space_group_name_H-M   'P 1'
#
loop_
_entity.id
_entity.type
_entity.pdbx_description
1 polymer ?
#
loop_
_entity_poly.entity_id
_entity_poly.type
_entity_poly.pdbx_seq_one_letter_code
_entity_poly.pdbx_strand_id
1 'polypeptide(L)'
;MKGKVYLVGAGPGDAGLLTLRGAELLRRADVVVYDSLVNRELLALAPESTEMIFGGKRPRERAIPQEELNRLLAEKAVAGKTVVRLKGGDPYIFGRGGEEAAELRREGVPFEVVPGISSIIAVPSYAGIPLTHRDHCSSFTVITGHEDPDKDKSALDWDRIAREPGTKVLLMGVEHIGKIAAALETNGLSADTPAAMIRWGTTGRQQTITATVGTLADELAKADFKAPVVTVIGRVSTLCDTLNWFENRPLFGQRVVVTRTRAEAGKLSGQLRDLGAEVLEIPTIRIVPPTSNAPIIESITGIGNYDWIIFTSANGVEHFFDYFFKAFRDVRDLGCVRFAAVGPATAKKLRELHINIDLIPETYTAKAAAKALLDFQNLENVSVLLARAEAANTELPRLLEDQGAIVDDIAFYKTVPETADRNGAAEEFETYGADWITFASGSSVRNFDARFGLANRCADYPDLKLASIGPETTKALKELDLKPTVEAREHTVDGLAAVLVKK
;
A
#
# COMPACT_ATOMS: atom_id res chain seq x y z
N MET A 1 30.82 -6.54 -12.60
CA MET A 1 30.50 -7.69 -11.70
C MET A 1 29.11 -8.19 -12.07
N LYS A 2 28.85 -9.50 -12.02
CA LYS A 2 27.49 -10.02 -12.15
C LYS A 2 26.63 -9.45 -11.03
N GLY A 3 25.39 -9.09 -11.32
CA GLY A 3 24.38 -8.74 -10.33
C GLY A 3 23.97 -9.96 -9.51
N LYS A 4 22.89 -9.82 -8.73
CA LYS A 4 22.38 -10.87 -7.84
C LYS A 4 20.87 -10.98 -7.93
N VAL A 5 20.35 -12.21 -7.87
CA VAL A 5 18.91 -12.48 -7.81
C VAL A 5 18.52 -12.75 -6.36
N TYR A 6 17.42 -12.12 -5.91
CA TYR A 6 16.81 -12.38 -4.62
C TYR A 6 15.43 -13.00 -4.83
N LEU A 7 15.23 -14.23 -4.39
CA LEU A 7 13.91 -14.88 -4.37
C LEU A 7 13.23 -14.49 -3.06
N VAL A 8 12.29 -13.56 -3.14
CA VAL A 8 11.68 -12.93 -1.96
C VAL A 8 10.23 -13.34 -1.82
N GLY A 9 9.85 -13.83 -0.64
CA GLY A 9 8.46 -14.09 -0.30
C GLY A 9 7.73 -12.78 0.00
N ALA A 10 6.65 -12.54 -0.73
CA ALA A 10 5.79 -11.36 -0.60
C ALA A 10 4.78 -11.45 0.55
N GLY A 11 4.66 -12.63 1.19
CA GLY A 11 3.58 -12.89 2.11
C GLY A 11 2.27 -13.27 1.41
N PRO A 12 1.20 -13.51 2.19
CA PRO A 12 -0.05 -14.12 1.72
C PRO A 12 -1.08 -13.15 1.13
N GLY A 13 -0.85 -11.83 1.25
CA GLY A 13 -1.80 -10.80 0.81
C GLY A 13 -1.66 -9.48 1.58
N ASP A 14 -1.68 -9.51 2.90
CA ASP A 14 -1.43 -8.32 3.73
C ASP A 14 0.01 -7.83 3.53
N ALA A 15 0.15 -6.58 3.08
CA ALA A 15 1.45 -5.94 2.85
C ALA A 15 2.30 -5.84 4.13
N GLY A 16 1.65 -5.78 5.30
CA GLY A 16 2.30 -5.77 6.62
C GLY A 16 3.01 -7.09 6.97
N LEU A 17 2.76 -8.16 6.22
CA LEU A 17 3.40 -9.46 6.40
C LEU A 17 4.66 -9.65 5.54
N LEU A 18 5.12 -8.62 4.84
CA LEU A 18 6.41 -8.64 4.18
C LEU A 18 7.53 -8.59 5.24
N THR A 19 8.55 -9.40 5.06
CA THR A 19 9.72 -9.36 5.96
C THR A 19 10.50 -8.05 5.80
N LEU A 20 11.16 -7.59 6.88
CA LEU A 20 12.04 -6.41 6.83
C LEU A 20 13.13 -6.57 5.76
N ARG A 21 13.68 -7.78 5.61
CA ARG A 21 14.68 -8.06 4.57
C ARG A 21 14.09 -7.94 3.16
N GLY A 22 12.86 -8.42 2.94
CA GLY A 22 12.16 -8.27 1.67
C GLY A 22 11.94 -6.79 1.32
N ALA A 23 11.49 -5.99 2.29
CA ALA A 23 11.30 -4.56 2.11
C ALA A 23 12.61 -3.81 1.80
N GLU A 24 13.72 -4.15 2.48
CA GLU A 24 15.05 -3.60 2.20
C GLU A 24 15.48 -3.88 0.76
N LEU A 25 15.29 -5.12 0.30
CA LEU A 25 15.70 -5.55 -1.04
C LEU A 25 14.87 -4.88 -2.13
N LEU A 26 13.56 -4.70 -1.92
CA LEU A 26 12.70 -3.97 -2.85
C LEU A 26 13.16 -2.52 -3.02
N ARG A 27 13.53 -1.82 -1.92
CA ARG A 27 13.99 -0.42 -1.97
C ARG A 27 15.27 -0.19 -2.76
N ARG A 28 16.02 -1.23 -3.06
CA ARG A 28 17.28 -1.14 -3.82
C ARG A 28 17.30 -2.00 -5.09
N ALA A 29 16.14 -2.50 -5.51
CA ALA A 29 16.02 -3.31 -6.71
C ALA A 29 16.16 -2.48 -7.98
N ASP A 30 16.97 -2.95 -8.94
CA ASP A 30 16.97 -2.44 -10.31
C ASP A 30 15.84 -3.05 -11.14
N VAL A 31 15.47 -4.30 -10.84
CA VAL A 31 14.42 -5.06 -11.53
C VAL A 31 13.59 -5.81 -10.50
N VAL A 32 12.27 -5.72 -10.61
CA VAL A 32 11.32 -6.54 -9.82
C VAL A 32 10.49 -7.38 -10.77
N VAL A 33 10.57 -8.71 -10.61
CA VAL A 33 9.73 -9.68 -11.33
C VAL A 33 8.72 -10.26 -10.35
N TYR A 34 7.41 -10.08 -10.58
CA TYR A 34 6.38 -10.40 -9.59
C TYR A 34 5.20 -11.22 -10.15
N ASP A 35 4.54 -11.99 -9.27
CA ASP A 35 3.41 -12.88 -9.59
C ASP A 35 2.05 -12.20 -9.37
N SER A 36 0.99 -12.84 -9.87
CA SER A 36 -0.40 -12.36 -9.75
C SER A 36 -0.96 -12.35 -8.32
N LEU A 37 -0.41 -13.15 -7.41
CA LEU A 37 -0.82 -13.22 -6.00
C LEU A 37 -0.05 -12.26 -5.09
N VAL A 38 0.91 -11.52 -5.63
CA VAL A 38 1.63 -10.49 -4.89
C VAL A 38 0.73 -9.29 -4.66
N ASN A 39 0.65 -8.81 -3.42
CA ASN A 39 0.03 -7.53 -3.15
C ASN A 39 0.81 -6.42 -3.85
N ARG A 40 0.17 -5.77 -4.82
CA ARG A 40 0.80 -4.75 -5.68
C ARG A 40 1.25 -3.51 -4.91
N GLU A 41 0.71 -3.25 -3.71
CA GLU A 41 1.17 -2.16 -2.83
C GLU A 41 2.66 -2.29 -2.51
N LEU A 42 3.18 -3.53 -2.41
CA LEU A 42 4.59 -3.79 -2.16
C LEU A 42 5.51 -3.25 -3.26
N LEU A 43 5.00 -3.14 -4.49
CA LEU A 43 5.74 -2.58 -5.63
C LEU A 43 6.08 -1.10 -5.43
N ALA A 44 5.28 -0.38 -4.63
CA ALA A 44 5.55 1.02 -4.28
C ALA A 44 6.79 1.21 -3.38
N LEU A 45 7.32 0.14 -2.78
CA LEU A 45 8.58 0.19 -2.04
C LEU A 45 9.82 0.31 -2.94
N ALA A 46 9.70 -0.09 -4.21
CA ALA A 46 10.82 -0.02 -5.14
C ALA A 46 11.00 1.41 -5.69
N PRO A 47 12.25 1.82 -6.00
CA PRO A 47 12.55 3.11 -6.62
C PRO A 47 11.74 3.36 -7.90
N GLU A 48 11.54 4.63 -8.25
CA GLU A 48 10.85 4.98 -9.48
C GLU A 48 11.55 4.50 -10.76
N SER A 49 12.86 4.37 -10.71
CA SER A 49 13.69 3.87 -11.81
C SER A 49 13.67 2.35 -11.98
N THR A 50 13.03 1.62 -11.05
CA THR A 50 13.01 0.14 -11.08
C THR A 50 12.17 -0.38 -12.24
N GLU A 51 12.72 -1.31 -13.00
CA GLU A 51 12.02 -2.03 -14.06
C GLU A 51 11.05 -3.06 -13.43
N MET A 52 9.74 -2.91 -13.71
CA MET A 52 8.70 -3.80 -13.21
C MET A 52 8.29 -4.80 -14.27
N ILE A 53 8.42 -6.11 -14.00
CA ILE A 53 8.07 -7.20 -14.92
C ILE A 53 7.03 -8.10 -14.27
N PHE A 54 5.86 -8.19 -14.90
CA PHE A 54 4.81 -9.08 -14.44
C PHE A 54 5.04 -10.49 -15.01
N GLY A 55 5.28 -11.46 -14.12
CA GLY A 55 5.52 -12.87 -14.49
C GLY A 55 4.26 -13.76 -14.41
N GLY A 56 3.12 -13.22 -14.01
CA GLY A 56 1.86 -13.97 -13.86
C GLY A 56 1.03 -14.07 -15.14
N LYS A 57 -0.16 -14.68 -15.02
CA LYS A 57 -1.17 -14.68 -16.10
C LYS A 57 -1.95 -13.38 -16.08
N ARG A 58 -2.00 -12.65 -17.22
CA ARG A 58 -3.00 -11.61 -17.44
C ARG A 58 -4.21 -12.17 -18.16
N PRO A 59 -5.42 -11.60 -17.95
CA PRO A 59 -6.55 -11.91 -18.81
C PRO A 59 -6.17 -11.65 -20.27
N ARG A 60 -6.34 -12.66 -21.14
CA ARG A 60 -6.03 -12.62 -22.59
C ARG A 60 -4.54 -12.66 -23.00
N GLU A 61 -3.59 -12.72 -22.07
CA GLU A 61 -2.17 -12.90 -22.36
C GLU A 61 -1.69 -14.29 -21.87
N ARG A 62 -0.74 -14.90 -22.60
CA ARG A 62 -0.09 -16.13 -22.13
C ARG A 62 0.84 -15.76 -20.95
N ALA A 63 0.78 -16.53 -19.88
CA ALA A 63 1.79 -16.44 -18.82
C ALA A 63 3.17 -16.68 -19.43
N ILE A 64 4.18 -15.98 -18.92
CA ILE A 64 5.57 -16.30 -19.25
C ILE A 64 5.84 -17.76 -18.82
N PRO A 65 6.27 -18.65 -19.72
CA PRO A 65 6.65 -20.00 -19.32
C PRO A 65 7.75 -19.98 -18.26
N GLN A 66 7.74 -20.96 -17.35
CA GLN A 66 8.70 -20.96 -16.22
C GLN A 66 10.16 -20.95 -16.70
N GLU A 67 10.47 -21.66 -17.77
CA GLU A 67 11.83 -21.69 -18.34
C GLU A 67 12.26 -20.33 -18.87
N GLU A 68 11.35 -19.60 -19.51
CA GLU A 68 11.59 -18.24 -20.01
C GLU A 68 11.76 -17.27 -18.85
N LEU A 69 10.93 -17.40 -17.79
CA LEU A 69 11.05 -16.61 -16.56
C LEU A 69 12.42 -16.83 -15.89
N ASN A 70 12.85 -18.08 -15.78
CA ASN A 70 14.15 -18.44 -15.19
C ASN A 70 15.29 -17.82 -15.99
N ARG A 71 15.22 -17.89 -17.32
CA ARG A 71 16.21 -17.28 -18.23
C ARG A 71 16.24 -15.76 -18.06
N LEU A 72 15.07 -15.12 -18.01
CA LEU A 72 14.95 -13.68 -17.79
C LEU A 72 15.64 -13.23 -16.51
N LEU A 73 15.44 -13.94 -15.39
CA LEU A 73 16.10 -13.65 -14.10
C LEU A 73 17.62 -13.71 -14.23
N ALA A 74 18.13 -14.75 -14.89
CA ALA A 74 19.56 -14.92 -15.13
C ALA A 74 20.16 -13.83 -16.02
N GLU A 75 19.50 -13.50 -17.14
CA GLU A 75 19.92 -12.45 -18.07
C GLU A 75 20.05 -11.09 -17.39
N LYS A 76 19.03 -10.69 -16.61
CA LYS A 76 19.05 -9.41 -15.86
C LYS A 76 20.21 -9.36 -14.86
N ALA A 77 20.47 -10.45 -14.15
CA ALA A 77 21.59 -10.51 -13.21
C ALA A 77 22.95 -10.52 -13.92
N VAL A 78 23.09 -11.21 -15.07
CA VAL A 78 24.34 -11.18 -15.85
C VAL A 78 24.63 -9.76 -16.35
N ALA A 79 23.59 -8.97 -16.66
CA ALA A 79 23.70 -7.55 -17.00
C ALA A 79 24.10 -6.65 -15.81
N GLY A 80 24.42 -7.22 -14.65
CA GLY A 80 24.89 -6.48 -13.46
C GLY A 80 23.78 -5.92 -12.58
N LYS A 81 22.51 -6.30 -12.82
CA LYS A 81 21.35 -5.77 -12.07
C LYS A 81 21.08 -6.49 -10.76
N THR A 82 20.58 -5.74 -9.77
CA THR A 82 19.95 -6.29 -8.56
C THR A 82 18.52 -6.68 -8.90
N VAL A 83 18.24 -7.98 -8.97
CA VAL A 83 16.93 -8.52 -9.38
C VAL A 83 16.20 -9.05 -8.16
N VAL A 84 14.99 -8.59 -7.94
CA VAL A 84 14.07 -9.15 -6.94
C VAL A 84 12.99 -9.95 -7.65
N ARG A 85 12.97 -11.26 -7.42
CA ARG A 85 11.86 -12.14 -7.80
C ARG A 85 10.88 -12.19 -6.62
N LEU A 86 9.79 -11.44 -6.70
CA LEU A 86 8.79 -11.32 -5.65
C LEU A 86 7.68 -12.34 -5.87
N LYS A 87 7.51 -13.27 -4.93
CA LYS A 87 6.62 -14.44 -5.04
C LYS A 87 5.56 -14.41 -3.93
N GLY A 88 4.31 -14.70 -4.27
CA GLY A 88 3.25 -14.84 -3.27
C GLY A 88 3.59 -15.90 -2.20
N GLY A 89 3.30 -15.61 -0.94
CA GLY A 89 3.64 -16.48 0.18
C GLY A 89 5.14 -16.60 0.42
N ASP A 90 5.63 -17.83 0.44
CA ASP A 90 7.04 -18.19 0.58
C ASP A 90 7.59 -18.77 -0.74
N PRO A 91 8.83 -18.43 -1.16
CA PRO A 91 9.38 -18.89 -2.42
C PRO A 91 9.50 -20.42 -2.54
N TYR A 92 9.75 -21.13 -1.44
CA TYR A 92 10.03 -22.56 -1.41
C TYR A 92 8.82 -23.42 -1.02
N ILE A 93 7.70 -22.80 -0.61
CA ILE A 93 6.47 -23.55 -0.27
C ILE A 93 5.49 -23.45 -1.44
N PHE A 94 5.42 -24.50 -2.27
CA PHE A 94 4.61 -24.60 -3.49
C PHE A 94 4.77 -23.41 -4.47
N GLY A 95 5.85 -22.66 -4.35
CA GLY A 95 6.14 -21.48 -5.15
C GLY A 95 7.11 -21.72 -6.30
N ARG A 96 7.58 -22.94 -6.55
CA ARG A 96 8.59 -23.31 -7.57
C ARG A 96 9.93 -22.57 -7.44
N GLY A 97 10.19 -21.90 -6.31
CA GLY A 97 11.45 -21.18 -6.06
C GLY A 97 12.70 -22.09 -6.08
N GLY A 98 12.51 -23.38 -5.75
CA GLY A 98 13.58 -24.38 -5.88
C GLY A 98 14.04 -24.58 -7.32
N GLU A 99 13.11 -24.60 -8.29
CA GLU A 99 13.40 -24.69 -9.71
C GLU A 99 14.14 -23.43 -10.20
N GLU A 100 13.66 -22.24 -9.80
CA GLU A 100 14.31 -20.95 -10.09
C GLU A 100 15.73 -20.90 -9.54
N ALA A 101 15.95 -21.34 -8.29
CA ALA A 101 17.25 -21.38 -7.64
C ALA A 101 18.23 -22.37 -8.33
N ALA A 102 17.73 -23.54 -8.71
CA ALA A 102 18.53 -24.54 -9.43
C ALA A 102 19.03 -24.02 -10.77
N GLU A 103 18.16 -23.33 -11.51
CA GLU A 103 18.51 -22.71 -12.79
C GLU A 103 19.56 -21.61 -12.62
N LEU A 104 19.37 -20.70 -11.67
CA LEU A 104 20.34 -19.64 -11.36
C LEU A 104 21.70 -20.23 -11.00
N ARG A 105 21.70 -21.34 -10.25
CA ARG A 105 22.94 -22.05 -9.89
C ARG A 105 23.64 -22.63 -11.13
N ARG A 106 22.86 -23.22 -12.06
CA ARG A 106 23.36 -23.76 -13.32
C ARG A 106 24.02 -22.68 -14.18
N GLU A 107 23.42 -21.50 -14.24
CA GLU A 107 23.92 -20.36 -15.01
C GLU A 107 25.06 -19.59 -14.28
N GLY A 108 25.46 -20.04 -13.08
CA GLY A 108 26.50 -19.40 -12.28
C GLY A 108 26.12 -17.98 -11.84
N VAL A 109 24.83 -17.73 -11.63
CA VAL A 109 24.28 -16.47 -11.12
C VAL A 109 24.18 -16.56 -9.59
N PRO A 110 24.74 -15.60 -8.84
CA PRO A 110 24.57 -15.56 -7.39
C PRO A 110 23.12 -15.25 -7.02
N PHE A 111 22.58 -15.99 -6.05
CA PHE A 111 21.24 -15.74 -5.55
C PHE A 111 21.16 -15.84 -4.02
N GLU A 112 20.06 -15.31 -3.47
CA GLU A 112 19.70 -15.41 -2.06
C GLU A 112 18.20 -15.67 -1.96
N VAL A 113 17.78 -16.51 -1.01
CA VAL A 113 16.36 -16.77 -0.74
C VAL A 113 15.99 -16.04 0.55
N VAL A 114 14.95 -15.24 0.47
CA VAL A 114 14.35 -14.54 1.61
C VAL A 114 12.98 -15.16 1.87
N PRO A 115 12.82 -15.94 2.94
CA PRO A 115 11.53 -16.53 3.29
C PRO A 115 10.42 -15.50 3.41
N GLY A 116 9.20 -15.91 3.12
CA GLY A 116 7.99 -15.13 3.33
C GLY A 116 7.01 -15.85 4.25
N ILE A 117 6.02 -15.11 4.74
CA ILE A 117 4.92 -15.72 5.49
C ILE A 117 4.04 -16.50 4.50
N SER A 118 4.00 -17.80 4.65
CA SER A 118 3.20 -18.65 3.78
C SER A 118 1.70 -18.53 4.10
N SER A 119 0.86 -18.63 3.07
CA SER A 119 -0.60 -18.68 3.20
C SER A 119 -1.08 -19.83 4.07
N ILE A 120 -0.31 -20.94 4.17
CA ILE A 120 -0.64 -22.07 5.04
C ILE A 120 -0.74 -21.68 6.51
N ILE A 121 -0.01 -20.66 6.95
CA ILE A 121 0.02 -20.18 8.33
C ILE A 121 -0.87 -18.96 8.49
N ALA A 122 -0.72 -17.96 7.63
CA ALA A 122 -1.34 -16.67 7.82
C ALA A 122 -2.85 -16.69 7.53
N VAL A 123 -3.28 -17.37 6.47
CA VAL A 123 -4.69 -17.38 6.07
C VAL A 123 -5.58 -17.98 7.16
N PRO A 124 -5.26 -19.17 7.72
CA PRO A 124 -6.01 -19.68 8.86
C PRO A 124 -5.98 -18.76 10.08
N SER A 125 -4.83 -18.16 10.40
CA SER A 125 -4.70 -17.23 11.54
C SER A 125 -5.61 -16.01 11.40
N TYR A 126 -5.76 -15.46 10.20
CA TYR A 126 -6.65 -14.34 9.92
C TYR A 126 -8.13 -14.74 9.94
N ALA A 127 -8.46 -16.01 9.69
CA ALA A 127 -9.80 -16.56 9.88
C ALA A 127 -10.08 -17.02 11.33
N GLY A 128 -9.14 -16.79 12.28
CA GLY A 128 -9.30 -17.24 13.66
C GLY A 128 -9.11 -18.75 13.85
N ILE A 129 -8.39 -19.41 12.95
CA ILE A 129 -8.15 -20.86 12.99
C ILE A 129 -6.69 -21.14 13.33
N PRO A 130 -6.34 -21.48 14.57
CA PRO A 130 -5.01 -21.95 14.93
C PRO A 130 -4.75 -23.34 14.35
N LEU A 131 -3.65 -23.54 13.63
CA LEU A 131 -3.35 -24.87 13.04
C LEU A 131 -3.05 -25.96 14.05
N THR A 132 -2.62 -25.56 15.24
CA THR A 132 -2.40 -26.44 16.40
C THR A 132 -3.12 -25.88 17.62
N HIS A 133 -3.67 -26.75 18.46
CA HIS A 133 -4.33 -26.35 19.69
C HIS A 133 -4.24 -27.48 20.71
N ARG A 134 -3.95 -27.16 21.98
CA ARG A 134 -3.71 -28.17 23.03
C ARG A 134 -4.85 -29.20 23.11
N ASP A 135 -6.10 -28.76 22.98
CA ASP A 135 -7.27 -29.60 23.16
C ASP A 135 -7.76 -30.25 21.85
N HIS A 136 -7.25 -29.84 20.70
CA HIS A 136 -7.72 -30.32 19.39
C HIS A 136 -6.68 -31.10 18.61
N CYS A 137 -5.44 -30.64 18.52
CA CYS A 137 -4.38 -31.32 17.78
C CYS A 137 -2.97 -30.78 18.09
N SER A 138 -1.99 -31.64 18.00
CA SER A 138 -0.57 -31.34 18.20
C SER A 138 0.26 -31.40 16.91
N SER A 139 -0.37 -31.70 15.78
CA SER A 139 0.29 -31.78 14.48
C SER A 139 -0.57 -31.19 13.38
N PHE A 140 0.04 -30.79 12.28
CA PHE A 140 -0.66 -30.46 11.05
C PHE A 140 0.12 -30.91 9.82
N THR A 141 -0.59 -31.25 8.78
CA THR A 141 -0.06 -31.71 7.50
C THR A 141 -0.46 -30.73 6.40
N VAL A 142 0.48 -30.37 5.53
CA VAL A 142 0.24 -29.49 4.39
C VAL A 142 0.24 -30.29 3.11
N ILE A 143 -0.78 -30.10 2.29
CA ILE A 143 -1.05 -30.90 1.09
C ILE A 143 -1.32 -29.96 -0.08
N THR A 144 -0.80 -30.32 -1.27
CA THR A 144 -1.23 -29.70 -2.51
C THR A 144 -2.41 -30.48 -3.11
N GLY A 145 -3.50 -29.78 -3.43
CA GLY A 145 -4.67 -30.37 -4.14
C GLY A 145 -4.60 -30.21 -5.64
N HIS A 146 -3.43 -29.84 -6.19
CA HIS A 146 -3.27 -29.67 -7.64
C HIS A 146 -3.28 -31.01 -8.38
N GLU A 147 -2.89 -32.10 -7.74
CA GLU A 147 -3.00 -33.43 -8.32
C GLU A 147 -4.43 -33.98 -8.20
N ASP A 148 -4.93 -34.53 -9.30
CA ASP A 148 -6.17 -35.28 -9.29
C ASP A 148 -5.97 -36.58 -8.46
N PRO A 149 -6.77 -36.84 -7.40
CA PRO A 149 -6.64 -38.04 -6.60
C PRO A 149 -6.81 -39.35 -7.37
N ASP A 150 -7.54 -39.34 -8.51
CA ASP A 150 -7.75 -40.48 -9.37
C ASP A 150 -6.60 -40.77 -10.34
N LYS A 151 -5.53 -40.00 -10.28
CA LYS A 151 -4.37 -40.19 -11.16
C LYS A 151 -3.61 -41.47 -10.80
N ASP A 152 -3.31 -42.34 -11.80
CA ASP A 152 -2.63 -43.62 -11.64
C ASP A 152 -1.30 -43.59 -10.86
N LYS A 153 -0.64 -42.41 -10.78
CA LYS A 153 0.62 -42.16 -10.05
C LYS A 153 0.52 -40.85 -9.28
N SER A 154 -0.35 -40.78 -8.29
CA SER A 154 -0.34 -39.67 -7.33
C SER A 154 0.90 -39.76 -6.45
N ALA A 155 1.55 -38.61 -6.18
CA ALA A 155 2.60 -38.53 -5.18
C ALA A 155 2.05 -38.49 -3.74
N LEU A 156 0.72 -38.42 -3.58
CA LEU A 156 0.02 -38.32 -2.31
C LEU A 156 -0.52 -39.68 -1.89
N ASP A 157 -0.18 -40.11 -0.68
CA ASP A 157 -0.74 -41.31 -0.04
C ASP A 157 -2.01 -40.92 0.75
N TRP A 158 -3.16 -41.01 0.10
CA TRP A 158 -4.46 -40.63 0.68
C TRP A 158 -4.87 -41.48 1.88
N ASP A 159 -4.50 -42.78 1.94
CA ASP A 159 -4.73 -43.61 3.10
C ASP A 159 -3.99 -43.09 4.33
N ARG A 160 -2.71 -42.80 4.18
CA ARG A 160 -1.90 -42.22 5.25
C ARG A 160 -2.43 -40.84 5.66
N ILE A 161 -2.73 -39.98 4.70
CA ILE A 161 -3.21 -38.60 4.97
C ILE A 161 -4.55 -38.65 5.72
N ALA A 162 -5.48 -39.52 5.33
CA ALA A 162 -6.76 -39.60 5.98
C ALA A 162 -6.64 -40.07 7.45
N ARG A 163 -5.77 -41.07 7.71
CA ARG A 163 -5.59 -41.66 9.05
C ARG A 163 -4.69 -40.85 9.96
N GLU A 164 -3.83 -39.96 9.42
CA GLU A 164 -2.95 -39.16 10.22
C GLU A 164 -3.74 -38.17 11.11
N PRO A 165 -3.54 -38.20 12.45
CA PRO A 165 -4.23 -37.30 13.34
C PRO A 165 -3.75 -35.84 13.10
N GLY A 166 -4.60 -34.89 13.45
CA GLY A 166 -4.24 -33.47 13.36
C GLY A 166 -4.91 -32.72 12.22
N THR A 167 -4.51 -31.47 12.07
CA THR A 167 -5.06 -30.55 11.07
C THR A 167 -4.47 -30.83 9.69
N LYS A 168 -5.29 -30.79 8.66
CA LYS A 168 -4.83 -30.84 7.27
C LYS A 168 -5.06 -29.49 6.61
N VAL A 169 -4.02 -28.91 6.00
CA VAL A 169 -4.08 -27.65 5.28
C VAL A 169 -3.88 -27.93 3.79
N LEU A 170 -4.91 -27.65 3.01
CA LEU A 170 -4.91 -27.92 1.59
C LEU A 170 -4.76 -26.62 0.78
N LEU A 171 -3.75 -26.56 -0.08
CA LEU A 171 -3.55 -25.52 -1.06
C LEU A 171 -3.90 -26.01 -2.46
N MET A 172 -4.33 -25.09 -3.35
CA MET A 172 -4.61 -25.35 -4.76
C MET A 172 -5.62 -26.49 -5.01
N GLY A 173 -6.52 -26.74 -4.05
CA GLY A 173 -7.46 -27.86 -4.10
C GLY A 173 -8.85 -27.55 -4.66
N VAL A 174 -9.15 -26.30 -5.05
CA VAL A 174 -10.50 -25.85 -5.43
C VAL A 174 -11.09 -26.68 -6.56
N GLU A 175 -10.32 -26.93 -7.62
CA GLU A 175 -10.81 -27.68 -8.80
C GLU A 175 -11.09 -29.16 -8.51
N HIS A 176 -10.45 -29.73 -7.49
CA HIS A 176 -10.55 -31.15 -7.15
C HIS A 176 -11.15 -31.40 -5.77
N ILE A 177 -11.73 -30.39 -5.12
CA ILE A 177 -12.16 -30.48 -3.71
C ILE A 177 -13.13 -31.65 -3.45
N GLY A 178 -14.06 -31.90 -4.36
CA GLY A 178 -14.99 -33.03 -4.23
C GLY A 178 -14.31 -34.41 -4.31
N LYS A 179 -13.34 -34.56 -5.23
CA LYS A 179 -12.54 -35.78 -5.34
C LYS A 179 -11.62 -35.96 -4.13
N ILE A 180 -11.05 -34.89 -3.63
CA ILE A 180 -10.19 -34.90 -2.44
C ILE A 180 -11.01 -35.31 -1.20
N ALA A 181 -12.19 -34.72 -1.02
CA ALA A 181 -13.10 -35.10 0.06
C ALA A 181 -13.46 -36.57 -0.01
N ALA A 182 -13.89 -37.05 -1.18
CA ALA A 182 -14.21 -38.45 -1.40
C ALA A 182 -13.02 -39.41 -1.14
N ALA A 183 -11.80 -39.04 -1.56
CA ALA A 183 -10.60 -39.81 -1.29
C ALA A 183 -10.30 -39.89 0.21
N LEU A 184 -10.45 -38.77 0.96
CA LEU A 184 -10.28 -38.78 2.42
C LEU A 184 -11.31 -39.64 3.12
N GLU A 185 -12.58 -39.57 2.72
CA GLU A 185 -13.67 -40.37 3.30
C GLU A 185 -13.47 -41.89 3.02
N THR A 186 -13.15 -42.23 1.77
CA THR A 186 -12.91 -43.63 1.37
C THR A 186 -11.76 -44.26 2.17
N ASN A 187 -10.79 -43.44 2.58
CA ASN A 187 -9.64 -43.84 3.38
C ASN A 187 -9.83 -43.65 4.90
N GLY A 188 -11.08 -43.41 5.35
CA GLY A 188 -11.47 -43.50 6.75
C GLY A 188 -11.55 -42.20 7.52
N LEU A 189 -11.42 -41.03 6.88
CA LEU A 189 -11.74 -39.75 7.54
C LEU A 189 -13.26 -39.56 7.57
N SER A 190 -13.82 -39.22 8.74
CA SER A 190 -15.27 -39.02 8.87
C SER A 190 -15.77 -37.88 7.99
N ALA A 191 -16.90 -38.09 7.30
CA ALA A 191 -17.59 -37.01 6.55
C ALA A 191 -18.01 -35.84 7.45
N ASP A 192 -18.24 -36.07 8.74
CA ASP A 192 -18.58 -35.04 9.73
C ASP A 192 -17.34 -34.26 10.24
N THR A 193 -16.13 -34.59 9.77
CA THR A 193 -14.92 -33.87 10.18
C THR A 193 -15.06 -32.39 9.80
N PRO A 194 -14.96 -31.47 10.76
CA PRO A 194 -15.09 -30.02 10.48
C PRO A 194 -14.01 -29.53 9.51
N ALA A 195 -14.40 -28.60 8.65
CA ALA A 195 -13.51 -27.94 7.71
C ALA A 195 -13.88 -26.46 7.53
N ALA A 196 -12.93 -25.67 7.06
CA ALA A 196 -13.16 -24.29 6.65
C ALA A 196 -12.42 -24.01 5.34
N MET A 197 -13.03 -23.20 4.48
CA MET A 197 -12.42 -22.72 3.24
C MET A 197 -12.30 -21.19 3.31
N ILE A 198 -11.08 -20.69 3.12
CA ILE A 198 -10.79 -19.26 3.23
C ILE A 198 -10.27 -18.76 1.87
N ARG A 199 -11.04 -17.88 1.24
CA ARG A 199 -10.72 -17.24 -0.03
C ARG A 199 -10.13 -15.86 0.21
N TRP A 200 -9.15 -15.44 -0.60
CA TRP A 200 -8.48 -14.15 -0.52
C TRP A 200 -7.99 -13.80 0.89
N GLY A 201 -7.55 -14.81 1.64
CA GLY A 201 -7.15 -14.64 3.03
C GLY A 201 -6.12 -13.55 3.24
N THR A 202 -6.18 -12.91 4.42
CA THR A 202 -5.36 -11.78 4.86
C THR A 202 -5.63 -10.45 4.12
N THR A 203 -6.62 -10.38 3.26
CA THR A 203 -7.02 -9.14 2.56
C THR A 203 -8.39 -8.66 3.02
N GLY A 204 -8.75 -7.42 2.77
CA GLY A 204 -10.10 -6.89 3.04
C GLY A 204 -11.22 -7.61 2.27
N ARG A 205 -10.86 -8.46 1.30
CA ARG A 205 -11.78 -9.33 0.53
C ARG A 205 -11.89 -10.75 1.07
N GLN A 206 -11.26 -11.06 2.20
CA GLN A 206 -11.32 -12.40 2.79
C GLN A 206 -12.77 -12.87 2.93
N GLN A 207 -13.00 -14.11 2.63
CA GLN A 207 -14.28 -14.78 2.83
C GLN A 207 -14.01 -16.16 3.43
N THR A 208 -14.63 -16.43 4.56
CA THR A 208 -14.50 -17.72 5.26
C THR A 208 -15.84 -18.43 5.24
N ILE A 209 -15.86 -19.68 4.80
CA ILE A 209 -17.02 -20.58 4.90
C ILE A 209 -16.64 -21.80 5.69
N THR A 210 -17.53 -22.23 6.58
CA THR A 210 -17.40 -23.47 7.35
C THR A 210 -18.16 -24.58 6.67
N ALA A 211 -17.63 -25.80 6.79
CA ALA A 211 -18.18 -27.01 6.18
C ALA A 211 -17.79 -28.25 7.01
N THR A 212 -18.20 -29.41 6.55
CA THR A 212 -17.58 -30.68 6.91
C THR A 212 -16.95 -31.32 5.67
N VAL A 213 -16.12 -32.33 5.83
CA VAL A 213 -15.50 -33.02 4.70
C VAL A 213 -16.55 -33.43 3.67
N GLY A 214 -17.67 -34.00 4.13
CA GLY A 214 -18.78 -34.45 3.25
C GLY A 214 -19.54 -33.32 2.55
N THR A 215 -19.44 -32.07 3.03
CA THR A 215 -20.17 -30.92 2.44
C THR A 215 -19.27 -29.93 1.75
N LEU A 216 -17.91 -30.13 1.76
CA LEU A 216 -16.95 -29.19 1.17
C LEU A 216 -17.27 -28.77 -0.26
N ALA A 217 -17.61 -29.74 -1.13
CA ALA A 217 -17.89 -29.47 -2.54
C ALA A 217 -19.16 -28.63 -2.72
N ASP A 218 -20.21 -28.94 -1.97
CA ASP A 218 -21.51 -28.27 -2.06
C ASP A 218 -21.41 -26.84 -1.53
N GLU A 219 -20.74 -26.64 -0.39
CA GLU A 219 -20.54 -25.28 0.18
C GLU A 219 -19.64 -24.42 -0.70
N LEU A 220 -18.59 -25.00 -1.31
CA LEU A 220 -17.76 -24.30 -2.28
C LEU A 220 -18.57 -23.85 -3.51
N ALA A 221 -19.44 -24.73 -4.02
CA ALA A 221 -20.27 -24.41 -5.19
C ALA A 221 -21.34 -23.35 -4.86
N LYS A 222 -22.00 -23.44 -3.70
CA LYS A 222 -22.98 -22.43 -3.24
C LYS A 222 -22.37 -21.04 -3.10
N ALA A 223 -21.12 -20.97 -2.62
CA ALA A 223 -20.41 -19.70 -2.42
C ALA A 223 -19.73 -19.16 -3.69
N ASP A 224 -19.79 -19.88 -4.81
CA ASP A 224 -19.02 -19.59 -6.05
C ASP A 224 -17.53 -19.29 -5.77
N PHE A 225 -16.94 -20.05 -4.85
CA PHE A 225 -15.52 -19.83 -4.52
C PHE A 225 -14.62 -20.29 -5.67
N LYS A 226 -13.72 -19.40 -6.04
CA LYS A 226 -12.65 -19.63 -7.03
C LYS A 226 -11.30 -19.36 -6.38
N ALA A 227 -10.25 -19.93 -6.92
CA ALA A 227 -8.90 -19.68 -6.45
C ALA A 227 -8.60 -18.17 -6.31
N PRO A 228 -7.79 -17.78 -5.34
CA PRO A 228 -7.05 -18.61 -4.39
C PRO A 228 -7.88 -18.97 -3.15
N VAL A 229 -7.78 -20.19 -2.70
CA VAL A 229 -8.45 -20.69 -1.47
C VAL A 229 -7.47 -21.55 -0.67
N VAL A 230 -7.48 -21.39 0.64
CA VAL A 230 -6.85 -22.30 1.60
C VAL A 230 -7.97 -23.08 2.30
N THR A 231 -7.89 -24.42 2.30
CA THR A 231 -8.85 -25.27 3.03
C THR A 231 -8.16 -25.84 4.26
N VAL A 232 -8.82 -25.73 5.41
CA VAL A 232 -8.37 -26.30 6.69
C VAL A 232 -9.35 -27.37 7.11
N ILE A 233 -8.86 -28.60 7.31
CA ILE A 233 -9.68 -29.76 7.71
C ILE A 233 -9.22 -30.21 9.09
N GLY A 234 -10.14 -30.30 10.04
CA GLY A 234 -9.89 -30.71 11.42
C GLY A 234 -10.66 -29.88 12.43
N ARG A 235 -10.68 -30.35 13.67
CA ARG A 235 -11.47 -29.72 14.76
C ARG A 235 -11.14 -28.25 15.01
N VAL A 236 -9.92 -27.81 14.71
CA VAL A 236 -9.51 -26.41 14.87
C VAL A 236 -10.32 -25.45 13.99
N SER A 237 -10.90 -25.93 12.88
CA SER A 237 -11.70 -25.07 12.00
C SER A 237 -12.98 -24.55 12.68
N THR A 238 -13.50 -25.22 13.73
CA THR A 238 -14.65 -24.73 14.49
C THR A 238 -14.33 -23.52 15.36
N LEU A 239 -13.05 -23.24 15.60
CA LEU A 239 -12.64 -22.10 16.42
C LEU A 239 -12.82 -20.76 15.72
N CYS A 240 -13.00 -20.74 14.40
CA CYS A 240 -13.28 -19.51 13.65
C CYS A 240 -14.55 -18.79 14.14
N ASP A 241 -15.55 -19.52 14.63
CA ASP A 241 -16.78 -18.92 15.13
C ASP A 241 -16.55 -17.99 16.34
N THR A 242 -15.50 -18.26 17.10
CA THR A 242 -15.18 -17.50 18.34
C THR A 242 -13.91 -16.66 18.23
N LEU A 243 -12.96 -17.06 17.37
CA LEU A 243 -11.64 -16.43 17.29
C LEU A 243 -11.46 -15.56 16.04
N ASN A 244 -12.46 -15.46 15.18
CA ASN A 244 -12.39 -14.60 13.99
C ASN A 244 -12.28 -13.12 14.40
N TRP A 245 -11.07 -12.61 14.36
CA TRP A 245 -10.76 -11.25 14.76
C TRP A 245 -10.68 -10.30 13.56
N PHE A 246 -10.36 -10.83 12.38
CA PHE A 246 -10.08 -10.00 11.21
C PHE A 246 -11.35 -9.58 10.49
N GLU A 247 -12.28 -10.51 10.25
CA GLU A 247 -13.54 -10.24 9.56
C GLU A 247 -14.55 -9.45 10.40
N ASN A 248 -14.30 -9.37 11.73
CA ASN A 248 -15.10 -8.55 12.65
C ASN A 248 -14.63 -7.09 12.77
N ARG A 249 -13.66 -6.66 11.98
CA ARG A 249 -13.19 -5.28 11.97
C ARG A 249 -14.23 -4.33 11.38
N PRO A 250 -14.32 -3.06 11.84
CA PRO A 250 -15.39 -2.14 11.48
C PRO A 250 -15.56 -1.84 9.98
N LEU A 251 -14.47 -1.85 9.22
CA LEU A 251 -14.48 -1.60 7.77
C LEU A 251 -14.13 -2.85 6.95
N PHE A 252 -14.17 -4.01 7.57
CA PHE A 252 -13.96 -5.26 6.84
C PHE A 252 -14.98 -5.40 5.71
N GLY A 253 -14.54 -5.86 4.55
CA GLY A 253 -15.35 -5.99 3.35
C GLY A 253 -15.61 -4.67 2.61
N GLN A 254 -15.11 -3.52 3.13
CA GLN A 254 -15.23 -2.23 2.45
C GLN A 254 -13.99 -1.93 1.65
N ARG A 255 -14.15 -1.56 0.39
CA ARG A 255 -13.07 -1.08 -0.49
C ARG A 255 -13.02 0.44 -0.47
N VAL A 256 -11.89 1.00 -0.03
CA VAL A 256 -11.72 2.43 0.19
C VAL A 256 -10.61 3.00 -0.69
N VAL A 257 -10.95 3.94 -1.56
CA VAL A 257 -9.98 4.70 -2.36
C VAL A 257 -9.39 5.83 -1.53
N VAL A 258 -8.05 5.91 -1.48
CA VAL A 258 -7.29 6.99 -0.86
C VAL A 258 -6.60 7.81 -1.95
N THR A 259 -6.97 9.10 -2.07
CA THR A 259 -6.55 9.98 -3.18
C THR A 259 -5.32 10.85 -2.86
N ARG A 260 -4.69 10.67 -1.69
CA ARG A 260 -3.52 11.45 -1.25
C ARG A 260 -2.25 11.06 -2.02
N THR A 261 -1.25 11.96 -1.99
CA THR A 261 0.09 11.64 -2.50
C THR A 261 0.66 10.41 -1.79
N ARG A 262 1.53 9.65 -2.45
CA ARG A 262 2.13 8.42 -1.88
C ARG A 262 2.82 8.65 -0.55
N ALA A 263 3.54 9.77 -0.41
CA ALA A 263 4.23 10.11 0.83
C ALA A 263 3.26 10.37 2.01
N GLU A 264 2.06 10.89 1.71
CA GLU A 264 1.06 11.27 2.71
C GLU A 264 -0.05 10.23 2.90
N ALA A 265 -0.21 9.30 1.96
CA ALA A 265 -1.25 8.25 2.01
C ALA A 265 -1.01 7.28 3.17
N GLY A 266 0.24 6.97 3.49
CA GLY A 266 0.62 5.89 4.39
C GLY A 266 -0.08 5.91 5.74
N LYS A 267 -0.29 7.10 6.37
CA LYS A 267 -0.99 7.18 7.66
C LYS A 267 -2.47 6.81 7.53
N LEU A 268 -3.18 7.38 6.56
CA LEU A 268 -4.61 7.10 6.35
C LEU A 268 -4.81 5.66 5.91
N SER A 269 -4.04 5.20 4.94
CA SER A 269 -4.10 3.84 4.44
C SER A 269 -3.83 2.81 5.52
N GLY A 270 -2.83 3.04 6.38
CA GLY A 270 -2.53 2.18 7.52
C GLY A 270 -3.72 2.08 8.48
N GLN A 271 -4.31 3.21 8.89
CA GLN A 271 -5.48 3.24 9.77
C GLN A 271 -6.69 2.53 9.16
N LEU A 272 -6.95 2.72 7.87
CA LEU A 272 -8.06 2.06 7.19
C LEU A 272 -7.86 0.53 7.11
N ARG A 273 -6.62 0.08 6.84
CA ARG A 273 -6.27 -1.35 6.89
C ARG A 273 -6.39 -1.93 8.29
N ASP A 274 -5.98 -1.19 9.33
CA ASP A 274 -6.16 -1.60 10.72
C ASP A 274 -7.64 -1.76 11.09
N LEU A 275 -8.52 -1.02 10.43
CA LEU A 275 -9.96 -1.15 10.54
C LEU A 275 -10.56 -2.25 9.63
N GLY A 276 -9.75 -2.94 8.84
CA GLY A 276 -10.13 -4.07 7.99
C GLY A 276 -10.47 -3.72 6.55
N ALA A 277 -10.35 -2.46 6.14
CA ALA A 277 -10.65 -2.06 4.77
C ALA A 277 -9.64 -2.61 3.75
N GLU A 278 -10.12 -2.91 2.55
CA GLU A 278 -9.30 -3.02 1.36
C GLU A 278 -9.00 -1.60 0.84
N VAL A 279 -7.73 -1.20 0.86
CA VAL A 279 -7.33 0.16 0.51
C VAL A 279 -6.75 0.22 -0.90
N LEU A 280 -7.32 1.06 -1.75
CA LEU A 280 -6.79 1.38 -3.08
C LEU A 280 -6.12 2.76 -3.03
N GLU A 281 -4.78 2.79 -3.02
CA GLU A 281 -4.04 4.04 -3.10
C GLU A 281 -3.97 4.54 -4.54
N ILE A 282 -4.79 5.54 -4.86
CA ILE A 282 -4.88 6.19 -6.16
C ILE A 282 -4.48 7.66 -6.01
N PRO A 283 -3.19 7.99 -5.93
CA PRO A 283 -2.76 9.35 -5.82
C PRO A 283 -3.22 10.16 -7.04
N THR A 284 -3.74 11.35 -6.80
CA THR A 284 -4.25 12.24 -7.86
C THR A 284 -3.25 13.34 -8.22
N ILE A 285 -2.22 13.51 -7.40
CA ILE A 285 -1.13 14.44 -7.61
C ILE A 285 0.20 13.79 -7.26
N ARG A 286 1.25 14.25 -7.91
CA ARG A 286 2.65 13.99 -7.54
C ARG A 286 3.43 15.28 -7.44
N ILE A 287 4.45 15.26 -6.61
CA ILE A 287 5.37 16.35 -6.44
C ILE A 287 6.59 16.08 -7.32
N VAL A 288 6.99 17.08 -8.07
CA VAL A 288 8.14 17.03 -8.97
C VAL A 288 9.02 18.25 -8.76
N PRO A 289 10.29 18.22 -9.18
CA PRO A 289 11.13 19.41 -9.19
C PRO A 289 10.46 20.59 -9.91
N PRO A 290 10.71 21.82 -9.52
CA PRO A 290 10.16 23.00 -10.18
C PRO A 290 10.70 23.16 -11.60
N THR A 291 10.10 24.04 -12.37
CA THR A 291 10.49 24.27 -13.78
C THR A 291 11.92 24.80 -13.91
N SER A 292 12.42 25.55 -12.92
CA SER A 292 13.79 26.06 -12.87
C SER A 292 14.39 25.89 -11.48
N ASN A 293 15.61 25.37 -11.43
CA ASN A 293 16.39 25.25 -10.19
C ASN A 293 17.30 26.49 -9.92
N ALA A 294 17.44 27.38 -10.88
CA ALA A 294 18.36 28.53 -10.73
C ALA A 294 17.99 29.44 -9.54
N PRO A 295 16.71 29.86 -9.34
CA PRO A 295 16.33 30.67 -8.18
C PRO A 295 16.55 29.92 -6.85
N ILE A 296 16.37 28.58 -6.82
CA ILE A 296 16.65 27.80 -5.62
C ILE A 296 18.14 27.82 -5.27
N ILE A 297 19.00 27.62 -6.26
CA ILE A 297 20.47 27.62 -6.05
C ILE A 297 20.91 28.97 -5.54
N GLU A 298 20.39 30.07 -6.12
CA GLU A 298 20.68 31.43 -5.71
C GLU A 298 20.23 31.69 -4.26
N SER A 299 18.97 31.37 -3.93
CA SER A 299 18.43 31.56 -2.58
C SER A 299 19.17 30.72 -1.52
N ILE A 300 19.50 29.45 -1.84
CA ILE A 300 20.23 28.58 -0.93
C ILE A 300 21.66 29.05 -0.72
N THR A 301 22.38 29.49 -1.78
CA THR A 301 23.74 30.00 -1.65
C THR A 301 23.77 31.35 -0.91
N GLY A 302 22.73 32.16 -1.05
CA GLY A 302 22.56 33.43 -0.36
C GLY A 302 21.80 33.35 0.96
N ILE A 303 21.65 32.15 1.57
CA ILE A 303 20.76 31.92 2.69
C ILE A 303 20.99 32.86 3.88
N GLY A 304 22.21 33.25 4.13
CA GLY A 304 22.59 34.21 5.21
C GLY A 304 22.10 35.64 5.00
N ASN A 305 21.56 36.00 3.83
CA ASN A 305 20.99 37.30 3.54
C ASN A 305 19.54 37.48 3.96
N TYR A 306 18.88 36.35 4.35
CA TYR A 306 17.49 36.39 4.77
C TYR A 306 17.36 36.52 6.29
N ASP A 307 16.40 37.34 6.70
CA ASP A 307 15.97 37.48 8.09
C ASP A 307 14.98 36.37 8.47
N TRP A 308 14.12 35.96 7.49
CA TRP A 308 13.09 34.97 7.66
C TRP A 308 13.03 33.96 6.52
N ILE A 309 12.76 32.71 6.90
CA ILE A 309 12.31 31.69 5.95
C ILE A 309 10.89 31.24 6.38
N ILE A 310 9.94 31.39 5.48
CA ILE A 310 8.54 31.08 5.74
C ILE A 310 8.12 29.87 4.92
N PHE A 311 7.62 28.84 5.59
CA PHE A 311 7.06 27.65 4.99
C PHE A 311 5.54 27.63 5.10
N THR A 312 4.86 27.49 3.97
CA THR A 312 3.40 27.37 3.92
C THR A 312 2.91 25.93 3.86
N SER A 313 3.82 24.97 3.73
CA SER A 313 3.51 23.53 3.64
C SER A 313 4.66 22.64 4.14
N ALA A 314 4.35 21.44 4.59
CA ALA A 314 5.33 20.42 4.96
C ALA A 314 6.24 20.03 3.78
N ASN A 315 5.68 19.97 2.56
CA ASN A 315 6.46 19.72 1.34
C ASN A 315 7.47 20.82 1.04
N GLY A 316 7.11 22.09 1.33
CA GLY A 316 8.06 23.21 1.24
C GLY A 316 9.28 23.02 2.14
N VAL A 317 9.06 22.57 3.38
CA VAL A 317 10.15 22.23 4.32
C VAL A 317 11.02 21.11 3.75
N GLU A 318 10.41 20.00 3.32
CA GLU A 318 11.13 18.84 2.83
C GLU A 318 12.01 19.18 1.63
N HIS A 319 11.43 19.79 0.60
CA HIS A 319 12.18 20.16 -0.60
C HIS A 319 13.23 21.25 -0.37
N PHE A 320 12.95 22.22 0.52
CA PHE A 320 13.96 23.21 0.91
C PHE A 320 15.18 22.51 1.51
N PHE A 321 14.99 21.62 2.48
CA PHE A 321 16.11 20.92 3.14
C PHE A 321 16.79 19.91 2.24
N ASP A 322 16.09 19.31 1.28
CA ASP A 322 16.69 18.47 0.23
C ASP A 322 17.71 19.26 -0.62
N TYR A 323 17.39 20.50 -0.99
CA TYR A 323 18.34 21.37 -1.69
C TYR A 323 19.41 21.92 -0.75
N PHE A 324 19.05 22.31 0.45
CA PHE A 324 19.97 22.85 1.43
C PHE A 324 21.10 21.84 1.76
N PHE A 325 20.78 20.60 2.06
CA PHE A 325 21.78 19.57 2.38
C PHE A 325 22.57 19.04 1.16
N LYS A 326 22.20 19.42 -0.06
CA LYS A 326 23.06 19.24 -1.24
C LYS A 326 24.17 20.31 -1.31
N ALA A 327 23.89 21.50 -0.83
CA ALA A 327 24.82 22.62 -0.81
C ALA A 327 25.65 22.67 0.48
N PHE A 328 25.04 22.40 1.60
CA PHE A 328 25.62 22.52 2.95
C PHE A 328 25.59 21.16 3.69
N ARG A 329 26.45 21.02 4.69
CA ARG A 329 26.56 19.80 5.48
C ARG A 329 25.86 19.86 6.84
N ASP A 330 25.56 21.07 7.31
CA ASP A 330 25.14 21.31 8.68
C ASP A 330 24.07 22.41 8.72
N VAL A 331 23.05 22.24 9.55
CA VAL A 331 22.00 23.23 9.79
C VAL A 331 22.54 24.56 10.34
N ARG A 332 23.73 24.58 10.92
CA ARG A 332 24.40 25.80 11.37
C ARG A 332 24.73 26.77 10.24
N ASP A 333 24.81 26.26 9.00
CA ASP A 333 25.02 27.12 7.82
C ASP A 333 23.79 27.98 7.49
N LEU A 334 22.61 27.73 8.13
CA LEU A 334 21.45 28.61 8.12
C LEU A 334 21.69 29.95 8.85
N GLY A 335 22.72 30.01 9.74
CA GLY A 335 23.04 31.20 10.50
C GLY A 335 21.97 31.60 11.53
N CYS A 336 21.61 32.90 11.55
CA CYS A 336 20.64 33.45 12.50
C CYS A 336 19.25 33.67 11.90
N VAL A 337 18.94 33.02 10.76
CA VAL A 337 17.65 33.16 10.10
C VAL A 337 16.50 32.62 11.00
N ARG A 338 15.38 33.35 11.02
CA ARG A 338 14.17 32.94 11.75
C ARG A 338 13.23 32.11 10.87
N PHE A 339 12.47 31.26 11.53
CA PHE A 339 11.55 30.36 10.84
C PHE A 339 10.10 30.63 11.19
N ALA A 340 9.26 30.78 10.16
CA ALA A 340 7.81 30.79 10.32
C ALA A 340 7.17 29.59 9.60
N ALA A 341 6.20 28.97 10.25
CA ALA A 341 5.44 27.83 9.72
C ALA A 341 3.94 28.15 9.70
N VAL A 342 3.35 28.10 8.50
CA VAL A 342 1.90 28.29 8.35
C VAL A 342 1.22 26.95 8.52
N GLY A 343 0.96 26.57 9.77
CA GLY A 343 0.19 25.37 10.13
C GLY A 343 0.99 24.31 10.89
N PRO A 344 0.25 23.43 11.60
CA PRO A 344 0.86 22.46 12.53
C PRO A 344 1.66 21.36 11.84
N ALA A 345 1.25 20.91 10.64
CA ALA A 345 1.99 19.89 9.89
C ALA A 345 3.35 20.42 9.42
N THR A 346 3.41 21.68 8.97
CA THR A 346 4.64 22.38 8.59
C THR A 346 5.56 22.55 9.79
N ALA A 347 5.01 22.99 10.92
CA ALA A 347 5.74 23.15 12.16
C ALA A 347 6.30 21.80 12.68
N LYS A 348 5.51 20.73 12.57
CA LYS A 348 5.96 19.37 12.94
C LYS A 348 7.19 18.97 12.12
N LYS A 349 7.16 19.20 10.80
CA LYS A 349 8.26 18.83 9.90
C LYS A 349 9.57 19.57 10.25
N LEU A 350 9.51 20.85 10.60
CA LEU A 350 10.69 21.62 11.08
C LEU A 350 11.22 21.06 12.43
N ARG A 351 10.32 20.72 13.37
CA ARG A 351 10.73 20.12 14.65
C ARG A 351 11.38 18.75 14.48
N GLU A 352 10.99 17.97 13.50
CA GLU A 352 11.64 16.69 13.15
C GLU A 352 13.11 16.88 12.74
N LEU A 353 13.45 18.07 12.21
CA LEU A 353 14.82 18.50 11.89
C LEU A 353 15.52 19.21 13.07
N HIS A 354 14.90 19.21 14.25
CA HIS A 354 15.39 19.91 15.45
C HIS A 354 15.53 21.42 15.29
N ILE A 355 14.73 22.02 14.40
CA ILE A 355 14.72 23.47 14.15
C ILE A 355 13.62 24.11 15.00
N ASN A 356 13.99 25.17 15.75
CA ASN A 356 13.03 25.99 16.45
C ASN A 356 12.20 26.83 15.47
N ILE A 357 10.95 27.12 15.82
CA ILE A 357 10.04 27.91 15.02
C ILE A 357 9.73 29.18 15.80
N ASP A 358 10.06 30.32 15.23
CA ASP A 358 9.90 31.62 15.88
C ASP A 358 8.44 32.09 15.81
N LEU A 359 7.71 31.68 14.74
CA LEU A 359 6.34 32.12 14.52
C LEU A 359 5.46 31.07 13.91
N ILE A 360 4.28 30.84 14.55
CA ILE A 360 3.17 30.07 14.00
C ILE A 360 1.90 30.91 14.18
N PRO A 361 1.19 31.27 13.10
CA PRO A 361 -0.04 32.07 13.20
C PRO A 361 -1.18 31.27 13.86
N GLU A 362 -2.10 31.96 14.54
CA GLU A 362 -3.26 31.33 15.17
C GLU A 362 -4.22 30.66 14.17
N THR A 363 -4.37 31.25 12.99
CA THR A 363 -5.11 30.68 11.87
C THR A 363 -4.17 30.53 10.66
N TYR A 364 -4.34 29.44 9.90
CA TYR A 364 -3.38 28.99 8.88
C TYR A 364 -3.68 29.60 7.51
N THR A 365 -3.82 30.94 7.47
CA THR A 365 -4.11 31.72 6.25
C THR A 365 -2.97 32.70 5.95
N ALA A 366 -2.89 33.13 4.68
CA ALA A 366 -1.90 34.14 4.25
C ALA A 366 -2.02 35.44 5.07
N LYS A 367 -3.26 35.90 5.32
CA LYS A 367 -3.53 37.11 6.10
C LYS A 367 -3.07 36.98 7.56
N ALA A 368 -3.36 35.84 8.18
CA ALA A 368 -2.94 35.62 9.57
C ALA A 368 -1.42 35.49 9.69
N ALA A 369 -0.75 34.88 8.71
CA ALA A 369 0.70 34.78 8.68
C ALA A 369 1.36 36.17 8.53
N ALA A 370 0.88 36.98 7.60
CA ALA A 370 1.38 38.34 7.41
C ALA A 370 1.12 39.20 8.68
N LYS A 371 -0.08 39.11 9.27
CA LYS A 371 -0.41 39.82 10.51
C LYS A 371 0.49 39.39 11.67
N ALA A 372 0.69 38.08 11.87
CA ALA A 372 1.55 37.61 12.94
C ALA A 372 3.00 38.02 12.82
N LEU A 373 3.53 38.16 11.58
CA LEU A 373 4.85 38.71 11.33
C LEU A 373 4.92 40.19 11.66
N LEU A 374 3.89 40.97 11.30
CA LEU A 374 3.78 42.41 11.64
C LEU A 374 3.70 42.66 13.16
N ASP A 375 2.92 41.80 13.85
CA ASP A 375 2.81 41.83 15.31
C ASP A 375 4.15 41.47 16.00
N PHE A 376 5.00 40.68 15.32
CA PHE A 376 6.32 40.28 15.82
C PHE A 376 7.38 41.36 15.64
N GLN A 377 7.43 42.01 14.47
CA GLN A 377 8.38 43.08 14.15
C GLN A 377 7.95 43.96 12.97
N ASN A 378 8.54 45.16 12.86
CA ASN A 378 8.43 45.96 11.64
C ASN A 378 9.06 45.20 10.45
N LEU A 379 8.39 45.21 9.30
CA LEU A 379 8.83 44.48 8.11
C LEU A 379 9.57 45.33 7.07
N GLU A 380 9.72 46.62 7.31
CA GLU A 380 10.45 47.52 6.37
C GLU A 380 11.91 47.07 6.20
N ASN A 381 12.30 46.79 4.95
CA ASN A 381 13.60 46.23 4.55
C ASN A 381 13.94 44.83 5.14
N VAL A 382 12.98 44.10 5.65
CA VAL A 382 13.17 42.71 6.12
C VAL A 382 13.21 41.76 4.93
N SER A 383 14.27 40.97 4.81
CA SER A 383 14.47 40.01 3.73
C SER A 383 13.78 38.66 4.06
N VAL A 384 12.83 38.28 3.25
CA VAL A 384 11.98 37.11 3.47
C VAL A 384 12.09 36.13 2.32
N LEU A 385 12.48 34.86 2.60
CA LEU A 385 12.37 33.76 1.67
C LEU A 385 11.06 33.00 1.91
N LEU A 386 10.22 32.92 0.89
CA LEU A 386 9.04 32.04 0.88
C LEU A 386 9.38 30.74 0.12
N ALA A 387 9.49 29.64 0.83
CA ALA A 387 9.75 28.34 0.23
C ALA A 387 8.42 27.60 -0.04
N ARG A 388 7.93 27.60 -1.29
CA ARG A 388 6.57 27.19 -1.64
C ARG A 388 6.49 26.33 -2.91
N ALA A 389 5.25 25.94 -3.26
CA ALA A 389 4.93 25.32 -4.54
C ALA A 389 4.94 26.35 -5.68
N GLU A 390 5.27 25.92 -6.91
CA GLU A 390 5.28 26.79 -8.11
C GLU A 390 3.93 27.47 -8.39
N ALA A 391 2.81 26.78 -8.08
CA ALA A 391 1.46 27.31 -8.27
C ALA A 391 0.83 27.82 -6.95
N ALA A 392 1.61 28.36 -6.04
CA ALA A 392 1.09 28.91 -4.79
C ALA A 392 0.38 30.27 -4.99
N ASN A 393 -0.60 30.55 -4.12
CA ASN A 393 -1.34 31.83 -4.14
C ASN A 393 -0.41 33.01 -3.85
N THR A 394 -0.49 34.09 -4.63
CA THR A 394 0.33 35.30 -4.52
C THR A 394 -0.13 36.25 -3.42
N GLU A 395 -1.10 35.91 -2.60
CA GLU A 395 -1.64 36.76 -1.54
C GLU A 395 -0.59 37.07 -0.45
N LEU A 396 0.12 36.06 0.03
CA LEU A 396 1.11 36.23 1.10
C LEU A 396 2.31 37.09 0.69
N PRO A 397 2.98 36.87 -0.46
CA PRO A 397 4.04 37.76 -0.91
C PRO A 397 3.61 39.24 -0.97
N ARG A 398 2.47 39.50 -1.63
CA ARG A 398 1.92 40.87 -1.76
C ARG A 398 1.64 41.52 -0.40
N LEU A 399 1.05 40.79 0.55
CA LEU A 399 0.80 41.34 1.89
C LEU A 399 2.08 41.71 2.64
N LEU A 400 3.18 40.99 2.42
CA LEU A 400 4.48 41.28 3.04
C LEU A 400 5.17 42.43 2.32
N GLU A 401 5.16 42.47 1.00
CA GLU A 401 5.69 43.55 0.17
C GLU A 401 4.98 44.88 0.45
N ASP A 402 3.64 44.88 0.60
CA ASP A 402 2.84 46.04 0.97
C ASP A 402 3.24 46.62 2.34
N GLN A 403 3.95 45.85 3.18
CA GLN A 403 4.50 46.31 4.47
C GLN A 403 6.02 46.59 4.42
N GLY A 404 6.58 46.66 3.21
CA GLY A 404 7.99 47.03 3.00
C GLY A 404 8.99 45.88 3.10
N ALA A 405 8.57 44.62 3.17
CA ALA A 405 9.47 43.49 3.13
C ALA A 405 10.04 43.27 1.72
N ILE A 406 11.27 42.77 1.66
CA ILE A 406 11.91 42.28 0.43
C ILE A 406 11.64 40.79 0.35
N VAL A 407 10.80 40.37 -0.60
CA VAL A 407 10.31 38.99 -0.64
C VAL A 407 10.84 38.24 -1.85
N ASP A 408 11.55 37.15 -1.59
CA ASP A 408 11.91 36.16 -2.58
C ASP A 408 10.89 34.97 -2.50
N ASP A 409 9.97 34.95 -3.45
CA ASP A 409 8.94 33.90 -3.56
C ASP A 409 9.44 32.80 -4.48
N ILE A 410 10.05 31.78 -3.90
CA ILE A 410 10.76 30.71 -4.62
C ILE A 410 9.99 29.40 -4.63
N ALA A 411 9.83 28.87 -5.84
CA ALA A 411 9.24 27.54 -6.06
C ALA A 411 10.28 26.45 -5.78
N PHE A 412 10.13 25.73 -4.68
CA PHE A 412 10.97 24.57 -4.34
C PHE A 412 10.45 23.26 -4.90
N TYR A 413 9.18 23.21 -5.27
CA TYR A 413 8.55 22.06 -5.89
C TYR A 413 7.35 22.47 -6.76
N LYS A 414 6.94 21.54 -7.61
CA LYS A 414 5.74 21.67 -8.44
C LYS A 414 4.79 20.50 -8.19
N THR A 415 3.51 20.79 -8.10
CA THR A 415 2.46 19.77 -8.02
C THR A 415 1.89 19.56 -9.41
N VAL A 416 1.91 18.32 -9.89
CA VAL A 416 1.32 17.92 -11.19
C VAL A 416 0.31 16.79 -10.99
N PRO A 417 -0.68 16.64 -11.88
CA PRO A 417 -1.56 15.48 -11.85
C PRO A 417 -0.78 14.16 -11.93
N GLU A 418 -1.20 13.18 -11.13
CA GLU A 418 -0.67 11.81 -11.21
C GLU A 418 -1.59 10.95 -12.07
N THR A 419 -1.07 10.40 -13.13
CA THR A 419 -1.80 9.53 -14.05
C THR A 419 -1.25 8.11 -14.11
N ALA A 420 -0.04 7.87 -13.55
CA ALA A 420 0.57 6.56 -13.54
C ALA A 420 -0.13 5.62 -12.53
N ASP A 421 -0.40 4.41 -12.96
CA ASP A 421 -0.94 3.33 -12.12
C ASP A 421 0.15 2.30 -11.80
N ARG A 422 1.07 2.65 -10.88
CA ARG A 422 2.22 1.81 -10.57
C ARG A 422 1.87 0.56 -9.77
N ASN A 423 0.83 0.64 -8.96
CA ASN A 423 0.38 -0.44 -8.07
C ASN A 423 -0.88 -1.15 -8.59
N GLY A 424 -1.40 -0.79 -9.78
CA GLY A 424 -2.60 -1.36 -10.36
C GLY A 424 -3.91 -1.00 -9.62
N ALA A 425 -3.86 -0.04 -8.68
CA ALA A 425 -5.04 0.34 -7.91
C ALA A 425 -6.08 1.09 -8.75
N ALA A 426 -5.64 1.86 -9.75
CA ALA A 426 -6.55 2.53 -10.66
C ALA A 426 -7.26 1.53 -11.59
N GLU A 427 -6.53 0.55 -12.15
CA GLU A 427 -7.09 -0.56 -12.93
C GLU A 427 -8.10 -1.36 -12.11
N GLU A 428 -7.78 -1.62 -10.84
CA GLU A 428 -8.65 -2.36 -9.92
C GLU A 428 -9.92 -1.58 -9.57
N PHE A 429 -9.78 -0.27 -9.35
CA PHE A 429 -10.93 0.63 -9.16
C PHE A 429 -11.84 0.68 -10.40
N GLU A 430 -11.26 0.78 -11.59
CA GLU A 430 -12.05 0.78 -12.84
C GLU A 430 -12.78 -0.53 -13.08
N THR A 431 -12.17 -1.66 -12.68
CA THR A 431 -12.72 -3.00 -12.91
C THR A 431 -13.79 -3.40 -11.88
N TYR A 432 -13.57 -3.07 -10.63
CA TYR A 432 -14.37 -3.59 -9.50
C TYR A 432 -15.04 -2.51 -8.67
N GLY A 433 -14.79 -1.21 -8.93
CA GLY A 433 -15.32 -0.10 -8.16
C GLY A 433 -14.75 0.01 -6.75
N ALA A 434 -15.44 0.79 -5.92
CA ALA A 434 -15.15 0.96 -4.50
C ALA A 434 -16.42 1.30 -3.72
N ASP A 435 -16.41 1.10 -2.40
CA ASP A 435 -17.48 1.51 -1.49
C ASP A 435 -17.31 2.97 -1.05
N TRP A 436 -16.05 3.40 -0.92
CA TRP A 436 -15.70 4.74 -0.47
C TRP A 436 -14.59 5.37 -1.31
N ILE A 437 -14.71 6.69 -1.53
CA ILE A 437 -13.59 7.52 -1.98
C ILE A 437 -13.33 8.60 -0.93
N THR A 438 -12.09 8.71 -0.46
CA THR A 438 -11.68 9.72 0.53
C THR A 438 -10.92 10.85 -0.15
N PHE A 439 -11.32 12.08 0.15
CA PHE A 439 -10.70 13.29 -0.37
C PHE A 439 -10.13 14.15 0.76
N ALA A 440 -8.86 14.49 0.66
CA ALA A 440 -8.15 15.30 1.65
C ALA A 440 -7.89 16.76 1.19
N SER A 441 -8.33 17.13 -0.01
CA SER A 441 -8.20 18.49 -0.55
C SER A 441 -9.13 18.71 -1.73
N GLY A 442 -9.48 19.96 -2.04
CA GLY A 442 -10.24 20.29 -3.24
C GLY A 442 -9.52 19.95 -4.54
N SER A 443 -8.19 20.01 -4.57
CA SER A 443 -7.40 19.59 -5.73
C SER A 443 -7.48 18.09 -5.98
N SER A 444 -7.53 17.26 -4.93
CA SER A 444 -7.70 15.81 -5.10
C SER A 444 -9.06 15.48 -5.70
N VAL A 445 -10.12 16.21 -5.36
CA VAL A 445 -11.46 16.07 -5.98
C VAL A 445 -11.39 16.37 -7.47
N ARG A 446 -10.89 17.56 -7.84
CA ARG A 446 -10.82 17.99 -9.26
C ARG A 446 -9.96 17.07 -10.12
N ASN A 447 -8.80 16.65 -9.61
CA ASN A 447 -7.91 15.77 -10.36
C ASN A 447 -8.45 14.34 -10.47
N PHE A 448 -9.17 13.86 -9.44
CA PHE A 448 -9.84 12.57 -9.51
C PHE A 448 -10.98 12.59 -10.54
N ASP A 449 -11.78 13.66 -10.53
CA ASP A 449 -12.85 13.84 -11.52
C ASP A 449 -12.29 13.92 -12.94
N ALA A 450 -11.24 14.71 -13.16
CA ALA A 450 -10.59 14.82 -14.48
C ALA A 450 -10.04 13.48 -15.00
N ARG A 451 -9.63 12.57 -14.10
CA ARG A 451 -9.09 11.26 -14.47
C ARG A 451 -10.17 10.19 -14.67
N PHE A 452 -11.18 10.17 -13.81
CA PHE A 452 -12.16 9.06 -13.70
C PHE A 452 -13.60 9.46 -13.95
N GLY A 453 -13.92 10.76 -14.10
CA GLY A 453 -15.29 11.25 -14.25
C GLY A 453 -16.14 10.97 -13.01
N LEU A 454 -15.78 11.56 -11.86
CA LEU A 454 -16.37 11.25 -10.55
C LEU A 454 -17.90 11.38 -10.54
N ALA A 455 -18.45 12.43 -11.17
CA ALA A 455 -19.89 12.65 -11.25
C ALA A 455 -20.61 11.49 -11.96
N ASN A 456 -20.06 11.01 -13.09
CA ASN A 456 -20.58 9.86 -13.82
C ASN A 456 -20.47 8.57 -12.99
N ARG A 457 -19.35 8.39 -12.31
CA ARG A 457 -19.15 7.21 -11.44
C ARG A 457 -20.17 7.16 -10.30
N CYS A 458 -20.49 8.30 -9.67
CA CYS A 458 -21.52 8.35 -8.64
C CYS A 458 -22.93 8.09 -9.20
N ALA A 459 -23.20 8.46 -10.45
CA ALA A 459 -24.46 8.15 -11.12
C ALA A 459 -24.59 6.66 -11.47
N ASP A 460 -23.50 6.05 -11.97
CA ASP A 460 -23.45 4.64 -12.34
C ASP A 460 -23.43 3.70 -11.10
N TYR A 461 -22.87 4.17 -9.98
CA TYR A 461 -22.74 3.43 -8.73
C TYR A 461 -23.35 4.21 -7.56
N PRO A 462 -24.69 4.15 -7.37
CA PRO A 462 -25.41 4.93 -6.33
C PRO A 462 -24.97 4.65 -4.90
N ASP A 463 -24.40 3.47 -4.65
CA ASP A 463 -23.89 3.05 -3.34
C ASP A 463 -22.49 3.57 -3.04
N LEU A 464 -21.81 4.19 -4.02
CA LEU A 464 -20.49 4.79 -3.84
C LEU A 464 -20.58 6.00 -2.90
N LYS A 465 -19.85 5.94 -1.81
CA LYS A 465 -19.84 6.94 -0.76
C LYS A 465 -18.61 7.85 -0.87
N LEU A 466 -18.81 9.14 -0.63
CA LEU A 466 -17.74 10.14 -0.66
C LEU A 466 -17.47 10.66 0.75
N ALA A 467 -16.20 10.67 1.14
CA ALA A 467 -15.75 11.23 2.41
C ALA A 467 -14.85 12.43 2.18
N SER A 468 -15.17 13.58 2.79
CA SER A 468 -14.33 14.77 2.73
C SER A 468 -13.67 15.07 4.07
N ILE A 469 -12.43 15.59 4.01
CA ILE A 469 -11.68 15.95 5.22
C ILE A 469 -12.19 17.25 5.85
N GLY A 470 -12.94 18.07 5.12
CA GLY A 470 -13.42 19.34 5.64
C GLY A 470 -14.08 20.25 4.58
N PRO A 471 -14.50 21.48 4.98
CA PRO A 471 -15.36 22.36 4.19
C PRO A 471 -14.82 22.73 2.80
N GLU A 472 -13.52 22.99 2.66
CA GLU A 472 -12.94 23.35 1.36
C GLU A 472 -13.00 22.18 0.37
N THR A 473 -12.82 20.96 0.87
CA THR A 473 -12.95 19.73 0.06
C THR A 473 -14.43 19.48 -0.30
N THR A 474 -15.32 19.70 0.65
CA THR A 474 -16.77 19.63 0.43
C THR A 474 -17.25 20.65 -0.60
N LYS A 475 -16.67 21.86 -0.59
CA LYS A 475 -16.97 22.90 -1.59
C LYS A 475 -16.57 22.42 -3.00
N ALA A 476 -15.40 21.81 -3.16
CA ALA A 476 -14.96 21.27 -4.45
C ALA A 476 -15.89 20.13 -4.96
N LEU A 477 -16.43 19.29 -4.07
CA LEU A 477 -17.45 18.30 -4.45
C LEU A 477 -18.74 18.97 -4.91
N LYS A 478 -19.19 20.03 -4.23
CA LYS A 478 -20.39 20.79 -4.62
C LYS A 478 -20.23 21.51 -5.96
N GLU A 479 -19.02 21.91 -6.35
CA GLU A 479 -18.72 22.47 -7.68
C GLU A 479 -18.98 21.44 -8.81
N LEU A 480 -19.01 20.14 -8.48
CA LEU A 480 -19.36 19.02 -9.38
C LEU A 480 -20.81 18.51 -9.17
N ASP A 481 -21.67 19.28 -8.47
CA ASP A 481 -23.01 18.88 -8.06
C ASP A 481 -23.07 17.61 -7.19
N LEU A 482 -21.95 17.28 -6.51
CA LEU A 482 -21.84 16.15 -5.61
C LEU A 482 -21.90 16.58 -4.15
N LYS A 483 -22.41 15.69 -3.29
CA LYS A 483 -22.40 15.89 -1.85
C LYS A 483 -21.58 14.78 -1.20
N PRO A 484 -20.70 15.10 -0.23
CA PRO A 484 -20.07 14.05 0.55
C PRO A 484 -21.13 13.33 1.38
N THR A 485 -20.99 12.01 1.48
CA THR A 485 -21.78 11.18 2.39
C THR A 485 -21.44 11.54 3.84
N VAL A 486 -20.16 11.81 4.08
CA VAL A 486 -19.63 12.24 5.38
C VAL A 486 -18.55 13.30 5.22
N GLU A 487 -18.49 14.23 6.21
CA GLU A 487 -17.41 15.19 6.37
C GLU A 487 -16.77 14.99 7.74
N ALA A 488 -15.44 14.97 7.80
CA ALA A 488 -14.72 14.81 9.05
C ALA A 488 -14.98 16.00 9.98
N ARG A 489 -15.26 15.72 11.26
CA ARG A 489 -15.48 16.76 12.28
C ARG A 489 -14.18 17.46 12.62
N GLU A 490 -13.11 16.69 12.73
CA GLU A 490 -11.74 17.19 12.86
C GLU A 490 -11.09 17.09 11.48
N HIS A 491 -10.61 18.19 10.94
CA HIS A 491 -10.05 18.30 9.59
C HIS A 491 -8.64 17.68 9.55
N THR A 492 -8.54 16.44 10.02
CA THR A 492 -7.30 15.66 10.12
C THR A 492 -7.47 14.29 9.45
N VAL A 493 -6.36 13.62 9.20
CA VAL A 493 -6.36 12.23 8.71
C VAL A 493 -7.09 11.30 9.68
N ASP A 494 -6.85 11.49 10.98
CA ASP A 494 -7.49 10.70 12.04
C ASP A 494 -9.02 10.94 12.07
N GLY A 495 -9.43 12.20 11.91
CA GLY A 495 -10.85 12.57 11.79
C GLY A 495 -11.52 11.96 10.55
N LEU A 496 -10.80 11.92 9.42
CA LEU A 496 -11.30 11.32 8.18
C LEU A 496 -11.46 9.80 8.31
N ALA A 497 -10.51 9.10 8.94
CA ALA A 497 -10.64 7.67 9.22
C ALA A 497 -11.79 7.38 10.20
N ALA A 498 -11.91 8.18 11.26
CA ALA A 498 -12.94 7.98 12.29
C ALA A 498 -14.37 8.16 11.77
N VAL A 499 -14.60 9.02 10.78
CA VAL A 499 -15.94 9.27 10.26
C VAL A 499 -16.46 8.14 9.35
N LEU A 500 -15.58 7.32 8.77
CA LEU A 500 -15.98 6.15 7.98
C LEU A 500 -16.53 5.01 8.84
N VAL A 501 -16.12 4.93 10.10
CA VAL A 501 -16.56 3.88 11.05
C VAL A 501 -17.92 4.19 11.68
N LYS A 502 -18.28 5.46 11.77
CA LYS A 502 -19.58 5.87 12.34
C LYS A 502 -20.69 5.62 11.33
N LYS A 503 -21.48 4.56 11.58
CA LYS A 503 -22.76 4.31 10.89
C LYS A 503 -23.79 5.35 11.27
#